data_fac2bf5f2b27f5b149242724d56c0eeb
#
_entry.id   fac2bf5f2b27f5b149242724d56c0eeb
#
_cell.length_a   1.000
_cell.length_b   1.000
_cell.length_c   1.000
_cell.angle_alpha   90.00
_cell.angle_beta   90.00
_cell.angle_gamma   90.00
#
_symmetry.space_group_name_H-M   'P 1'
#
loop_
_entity.id
_entity.type
_entity.pdbx_description
1 polymer ?
#
loop_
_entity_poly.entity_id
_entity_poly.type
_entity_poly.pdbx_seq_one_letter_code
_entity_poly.pdbx_strand_id
1 'polypeptide(L)'
;MDHMIFDAHLHIIDPAYPLVSNEGYLPDPYTVDDYVGQTVELGIGGGAVVSGSFQSFDQSYLQAALANLGPHFVGVTQLPLDVSDESLMALDACRVRALRFNVRRGGREAVEHLSYFAERVHEMLGWHAEIYCDSRHLGELETALCRLPAVSIDHLGLSKKGLPLLYRLVEKGVRVKATGFGRVDFAV
;
A
#
# COMPACT_ATOMS: atom_id res chain seq x y z
N MET A 1 -16.80 22.59 11.62
CA MET A 1 -16.25 21.22 11.67
C MET A 1 -14.96 21.27 10.89
N ASP A 2 -13.83 21.16 11.58
CA ASP A 2 -12.54 21.09 10.90
C ASP A 2 -12.51 19.78 10.13
N HIS A 3 -12.46 19.87 8.80
CA HIS A 3 -12.38 18.71 7.93
C HIS A 3 -10.96 18.17 8.02
N MET A 4 -10.78 17.10 8.79
CA MET A 4 -9.53 16.39 8.89
C MET A 4 -9.31 15.59 7.61
N ILE A 5 -8.22 15.84 6.90
CA ILE A 5 -7.84 15.09 5.71
C ILE A 5 -7.09 13.83 6.15
N PHE A 6 -7.44 12.69 5.55
CA PHE A 6 -6.67 11.46 5.67
C PHE A 6 -5.85 11.24 4.37
N ASP A 7 -4.52 11.25 4.49
CA ASP A 7 -3.65 10.93 3.36
C ASP A 7 -3.63 9.42 3.12
N ALA A 8 -4.34 8.98 2.10
CA ALA A 8 -4.52 7.56 1.83
C ALA A 8 -3.26 6.84 1.30
N HIS A 9 -2.18 7.56 0.95
CA HIS A 9 -0.99 6.95 0.38
C HIS A 9 0.23 7.87 0.42
N LEU A 10 1.05 7.71 1.40
CA LEU A 10 2.34 8.40 1.49
C LEU A 10 3.50 7.39 1.62
N HIS A 11 4.68 7.80 1.21
CA HIS A 11 5.92 7.07 1.43
C HIS A 11 6.85 7.85 2.34
N ILE A 12 7.55 7.15 3.22
CA ILE A 12 8.69 7.68 3.96
C ILE A 12 9.94 6.97 3.47
N ILE A 13 10.93 7.73 3.05
CA ILE A 13 12.21 7.24 2.53
C ILE A 13 13.30 7.82 3.42
N ASP A 14 13.58 7.14 4.52
CA ASP A 14 14.58 7.58 5.48
C ASP A 14 15.89 6.81 5.26
N PRO A 15 16.99 7.47 4.88
CA PRO A 15 18.28 6.84 4.61
C PRO A 15 18.96 6.27 5.87
N ALA A 16 18.42 6.51 7.06
CA ALA A 16 18.90 5.84 8.27
C ALA A 16 18.51 4.35 8.33
N TYR A 17 17.59 3.90 7.46
CA TYR A 17 17.12 2.52 7.37
C TYR A 17 17.54 1.87 6.06
N PRO A 18 17.55 0.51 5.98
CA PRO A 18 17.91 -0.21 4.77
C PRO A 18 17.06 0.18 3.57
N LEU A 19 17.71 0.51 2.47
CA LEU A 19 17.09 0.78 1.18
C LEU A 19 17.74 -0.07 0.11
N VAL A 20 16.94 -0.63 -0.79
CA VAL A 20 17.41 -1.45 -1.91
C VAL A 20 16.96 -0.83 -3.24
N SER A 21 17.86 -0.80 -4.21
CA SER A 21 17.49 -0.39 -5.56
C SER A 21 16.61 -1.46 -6.21
N ASN A 22 15.49 -1.04 -6.79
CA ASN A 22 14.62 -1.92 -7.55
C ASN A 22 14.68 -1.53 -9.03
N GLU A 23 15.25 -2.40 -9.87
CA GLU A 23 15.51 -2.14 -11.30
C GLU A 23 16.24 -0.81 -11.55
N GLY A 24 17.21 -0.49 -10.71
CA GLY A 24 17.95 0.77 -10.79
C GLY A 24 17.23 1.99 -10.22
N TYR A 25 16.02 1.84 -9.73
CA TYR A 25 15.27 2.92 -9.09
C TYR A 25 15.49 2.94 -7.58
N LEU A 26 15.96 4.05 -7.09
CA LEU A 26 16.00 4.42 -5.68
C LEU A 26 15.51 5.87 -5.56
N PRO A 27 14.43 6.14 -4.83
CA PRO A 27 13.92 7.50 -4.68
C PRO A 27 14.87 8.36 -3.82
N ASP A 28 14.76 9.67 -3.99
CA ASP A 28 15.38 10.62 -3.08
C ASP A 28 14.86 10.44 -1.65
N PRO A 29 15.68 10.80 -0.63
CA PRO A 29 15.22 10.82 0.76
C PRO A 29 13.97 11.67 0.95
N TYR A 30 13.07 11.18 1.76
CA TYR A 30 11.85 11.87 2.16
C TYR A 30 11.43 11.37 3.55
N THR A 31 11.85 12.08 4.56
CA THR A 31 11.71 11.68 5.97
C THR A 31 10.34 12.05 6.53
N VAL A 32 10.08 11.64 7.78
CA VAL A 32 8.89 12.09 8.51
C VAL A 32 8.87 13.60 8.67
N ASP A 33 10.02 14.21 8.94
CA ASP A 33 10.14 15.67 9.10
C ASP A 33 9.83 16.40 7.79
N ASP A 34 10.29 15.87 6.66
CA ASP A 34 9.97 16.42 5.33
C ASP A 34 8.47 16.35 5.06
N TYR A 35 7.85 15.19 5.35
CA TYR A 35 6.40 15.01 5.19
C TYR A 35 5.60 15.98 6.04
N VAL A 36 5.90 16.06 7.34
CA VAL A 36 5.22 16.96 8.28
C VAL A 36 5.40 18.42 7.85
N GLY A 37 6.63 18.80 7.50
CA GLY A 37 6.94 20.17 7.04
C GLY A 37 6.16 20.60 5.80
N GLN A 38 5.96 19.66 4.84
CA GLN A 38 5.20 19.94 3.61
C GLN A 38 3.69 19.91 3.78
N THR A 39 3.19 19.19 4.78
CA THR A 39 1.74 18.96 4.94
C THR A 39 1.11 19.72 6.10
N VAL A 40 1.89 20.44 6.90
CA VAL A 40 1.42 21.13 8.11
C VAL A 40 0.24 22.08 7.88
N GLU A 41 0.20 22.74 6.71
CA GLU A 41 -0.87 23.69 6.36
C GLU A 41 -2.09 23.02 5.70
N LEU A 42 -1.98 21.71 5.37
CA LEU A 42 -3.04 21.00 4.65
C LEU A 42 -4.14 20.43 5.56
N GLY A 43 -3.96 20.49 6.89
CA GLY A 43 -4.93 19.93 7.84
C GLY A 43 -4.98 18.40 7.81
N ILE A 44 -3.85 17.74 7.51
CA ILE A 44 -3.73 16.28 7.53
C ILE A 44 -3.77 15.82 8.98
N GLY A 45 -4.78 15.02 9.31
CA GLY A 45 -4.97 14.48 10.66
C GLY A 45 -4.68 12.99 10.79
N GLY A 46 -4.30 12.32 9.70
CA GLY A 46 -3.93 10.92 9.67
C GLY A 46 -3.57 10.46 8.27
N GLY A 47 -3.03 9.25 8.15
CA GLY A 47 -2.65 8.74 6.83
C GLY A 47 -2.17 7.29 6.82
N ALA A 48 -1.90 6.79 5.63
CA ALA A 48 -1.36 5.46 5.39
C ALA A 48 0.09 5.55 4.86
N VAL A 49 1.05 5.17 5.70
CA VAL A 49 2.46 5.01 5.31
C VAL A 49 2.60 3.70 4.57
N VAL A 50 2.92 3.77 3.29
CA VAL A 50 2.95 2.62 2.40
C VAL A 50 4.39 2.23 2.07
N SER A 51 4.73 0.95 2.23
CA SER A 51 6.03 0.42 1.81
C SER A 51 6.17 0.45 0.28
N GLY A 52 7.26 1.04 -0.20
CA GLY A 52 7.68 0.94 -1.58
C GLY A 52 8.57 -0.28 -1.82
N SER A 53 8.79 -0.63 -3.09
CA SER A 53 9.69 -1.73 -3.46
C SER A 53 11.14 -1.52 -3.00
N PHE A 54 11.54 -0.28 -2.78
CA PHE A 54 12.87 0.10 -2.30
C PHE A 54 13.10 -0.18 -0.81
N GLN A 55 12.07 -0.49 -0.04
CA GLN A 55 12.20 -0.97 1.34
C GLN A 55 12.28 -2.50 1.44
N SER A 56 12.05 -3.21 0.33
CA SER A 56 12.00 -4.68 0.35
C SER A 56 11.07 -5.19 1.47
N PHE A 57 11.59 -5.96 2.41
CA PHE A 57 10.87 -6.48 3.56
C PHE A 57 11.32 -5.88 4.89
N ASP A 58 12.08 -4.77 4.86
CA ASP A 58 12.43 -4.07 6.09
C ASP A 58 11.21 -3.39 6.72
N GLN A 59 11.03 -3.60 8.02
CA GLN A 59 9.91 -3.05 8.78
C GLN A 59 10.36 -1.98 9.79
N SER A 60 11.65 -1.83 10.00
CA SER A 60 12.18 -0.95 11.03
C SER A 60 11.85 0.52 10.76
N TYR A 61 11.99 0.95 9.49
CA TYR A 61 11.61 2.30 9.08
C TYR A 61 10.12 2.58 9.29
N LEU A 62 9.25 1.59 8.99
CA LEU A 62 7.80 1.75 9.07
C LEU A 62 7.35 1.91 10.52
N GLN A 63 7.89 1.08 11.42
CA GLN A 63 7.61 1.16 12.85
C GLN A 63 8.06 2.51 13.42
N ALA A 64 9.25 2.99 13.06
CA ALA A 64 9.76 4.29 13.48
C ALA A 64 8.91 5.45 12.91
N ALA A 65 8.54 5.40 11.64
CA ALA A 65 7.69 6.41 11.01
C ALA A 65 6.32 6.49 11.69
N LEU A 66 5.67 5.34 11.95
CA LEU A 66 4.38 5.30 12.63
C LEU A 66 4.45 5.80 14.08
N ALA A 67 5.55 5.51 14.78
CA ALA A 67 5.77 6.04 16.13
C ALA A 67 5.86 7.57 16.15
N ASN A 68 6.57 8.15 15.19
CA ASN A 68 6.78 9.59 15.08
C ASN A 68 5.54 10.35 14.55
N LEU A 69 4.82 9.79 13.58
CA LEU A 69 3.62 10.41 13.01
C LEU A 69 2.40 10.34 13.95
N GLY A 70 2.40 9.43 14.90
CA GLY A 70 1.36 9.35 15.93
C GLY A 70 0.18 8.41 15.61
N PRO A 71 -0.86 8.41 16.46
CA PRO A 71 -1.85 7.33 16.50
C PRO A 71 -2.84 7.30 15.33
N HIS A 72 -2.94 8.36 14.56
CA HIS A 72 -3.87 8.45 13.44
C HIS A 72 -3.25 7.98 12.10
N PHE A 73 -1.97 7.58 12.13
CA PHE A 73 -1.30 6.99 10.98
C PHE A 73 -1.24 5.47 11.10
N VAL A 74 -1.42 4.80 9.96
CA VAL A 74 -1.39 3.33 9.84
C VAL A 74 -0.34 2.91 8.81
N GLY A 75 0.13 1.66 8.93
CA GLY A 75 1.10 1.09 8.00
C GLY A 75 0.45 0.19 6.95
N VAL A 76 1.03 0.21 5.77
CA VAL A 76 0.77 -0.74 4.68
C VAL A 76 2.10 -1.30 4.25
N THR A 77 2.31 -2.62 4.40
CA THR A 77 3.62 -3.23 4.25
C THR A 77 3.70 -4.34 3.23
N GLN A 78 4.91 -4.71 2.86
CA GLN A 78 5.25 -5.90 2.09
C GLN A 78 6.00 -6.87 3.00
N LEU A 79 5.67 -8.16 2.93
CA LEU A 79 6.26 -9.19 3.78
C LEU A 79 6.57 -10.44 2.95
N PRO A 80 7.58 -11.24 3.36
CA PRO A 80 7.81 -12.54 2.79
C PRO A 80 6.69 -13.52 3.19
N LEU A 81 6.45 -14.54 2.36
CA LEU A 81 5.37 -15.50 2.58
C LEU A 81 5.51 -16.31 3.86
N ASP A 82 6.74 -16.53 4.29
CA ASP A 82 7.12 -17.31 5.47
C ASP A 82 7.19 -16.46 6.75
N VAL A 83 6.68 -15.22 6.73
CA VAL A 83 6.61 -14.38 7.92
C VAL A 83 5.86 -15.09 9.05
N SER A 84 6.41 -15.05 10.26
CA SER A 84 5.79 -15.71 11.40
C SER A 84 4.55 -14.96 11.93
N ASP A 85 3.66 -15.70 12.60
CA ASP A 85 2.47 -15.10 13.20
C ASP A 85 2.82 -14.10 14.30
N GLU A 86 3.90 -14.36 15.06
CA GLU A 86 4.41 -13.43 16.07
C GLU A 86 4.84 -12.09 15.45
N SER A 87 5.51 -12.15 14.28
CA SER A 87 5.92 -10.95 13.54
C SER A 87 4.71 -10.18 13.02
N LEU A 88 3.69 -10.89 12.53
CA LEU A 88 2.43 -10.27 12.09
C LEU A 88 1.71 -9.56 13.25
N MET A 89 1.60 -10.22 14.42
CA MET A 89 1.00 -9.62 15.60
C MET A 89 1.78 -8.40 16.10
N ALA A 90 3.11 -8.45 16.06
CA ALA A 90 3.96 -7.31 16.44
C ALA A 90 3.75 -6.10 15.50
N LEU A 91 3.61 -6.35 14.19
CA LEU A 91 3.31 -5.30 13.22
C LEU A 91 1.89 -4.73 13.40
N ASP A 92 0.92 -5.56 13.73
CA ASP A 92 -0.44 -5.10 14.03
C ASP A 92 -0.46 -4.18 15.26
N ALA A 93 0.28 -4.55 16.31
CA ALA A 93 0.46 -3.70 17.50
C ALA A 93 1.10 -2.34 17.15
N CYS A 94 1.93 -2.28 16.11
CA CYS A 94 2.50 -1.05 15.55
C CYS A 94 1.56 -0.34 14.54
N ARG A 95 0.30 -0.72 14.48
CA ARG A 95 -0.73 -0.12 13.59
C ARG A 95 -0.55 -0.40 12.09
N VAL A 96 0.13 -1.46 11.71
CA VAL A 96 0.02 -1.96 10.32
C VAL A 96 -1.40 -2.49 10.11
N ARG A 97 -1.99 -2.22 8.95
CA ARG A 97 -3.39 -2.56 8.64
C ARG A 97 -3.61 -3.16 7.26
N ALA A 98 -2.56 -3.29 6.48
CA ALA A 98 -2.65 -3.89 5.16
C ALA A 98 -1.36 -4.55 4.72
N LEU A 99 -1.52 -5.58 3.88
CA LEU A 99 -0.44 -6.23 3.16
C LEU A 99 -0.47 -5.80 1.70
N ARG A 100 0.63 -5.25 1.21
CA ARG A 100 0.77 -4.74 -0.16
C ARG A 100 1.40 -5.76 -1.09
N PHE A 101 0.76 -5.94 -2.23
CA PHE A 101 1.26 -6.76 -3.34
C PHE A 101 1.66 -5.87 -4.52
N ASN A 102 2.96 -5.80 -4.78
CA ASN A 102 3.50 -5.02 -5.89
C ASN A 102 3.56 -5.88 -7.16
N VAL A 103 2.44 -6.00 -7.87
CA VAL A 103 2.31 -6.82 -9.08
C VAL A 103 2.96 -6.17 -10.30
N ARG A 104 3.22 -4.86 -10.27
CA ARG A 104 3.82 -4.13 -11.40
C ARG A 104 5.33 -4.34 -11.52
N ARG A 105 6.03 -4.57 -10.41
CA ARG A 105 7.50 -4.55 -10.37
C ARG A 105 8.11 -5.84 -9.83
N GLY A 106 7.63 -6.98 -10.26
CA GLY A 106 8.27 -8.25 -9.90
C GLY A 106 7.42 -9.21 -9.09
N GLY A 107 6.16 -9.26 -9.39
CA GLY A 107 5.27 -9.96 -8.52
C GLY A 107 4.60 -11.23 -9.03
N ARG A 108 5.15 -11.99 -9.95
CA ARG A 108 4.53 -13.27 -10.30
C ARG A 108 4.43 -14.19 -9.08
N GLU A 109 5.47 -14.26 -8.30
CA GLU A 109 5.51 -15.03 -7.04
C GLU A 109 4.52 -14.47 -6.00
N ALA A 110 4.39 -13.14 -5.94
CA ALA A 110 3.40 -12.49 -5.06
C ALA A 110 1.95 -12.78 -5.48
N VAL A 111 1.69 -12.96 -6.78
CA VAL A 111 0.35 -13.27 -7.31
C VAL A 111 -0.06 -14.72 -7.04
N GLU A 112 0.85 -15.68 -7.17
CA GLU A 112 0.58 -17.10 -6.95
C GLU A 112 0.14 -17.39 -5.51
N HIS A 113 0.64 -16.61 -4.56
CA HIS A 113 0.33 -16.76 -3.14
C HIS A 113 -0.60 -15.67 -2.58
N LEU A 114 -1.04 -14.75 -3.43
CA LEU A 114 -1.85 -13.60 -3.06
C LEU A 114 -3.08 -14.00 -2.23
N SER A 115 -3.87 -14.97 -2.71
CA SER A 115 -5.10 -15.36 -2.04
C SER A 115 -4.84 -15.92 -0.65
N TYR A 116 -3.93 -16.89 -0.55
CA TYR A 116 -3.58 -17.49 0.73
C TYR A 116 -3.08 -16.46 1.75
N PHE A 117 -2.18 -15.58 1.33
CA PHE A 117 -1.58 -14.63 2.27
C PHE A 117 -2.54 -13.51 2.66
N ALA A 118 -3.35 -13.03 1.73
CA ALA A 118 -4.38 -12.03 2.01
C ALA A 118 -5.47 -12.57 2.94
N GLU A 119 -5.92 -13.80 2.73
CA GLU A 119 -6.88 -14.48 3.61
C GLU A 119 -6.29 -14.67 5.01
N ARG A 120 -5.05 -15.18 5.13
CA ARG A 120 -4.37 -15.39 6.41
C ARG A 120 -4.29 -14.10 7.24
N VAL A 121 -3.80 -13.00 6.67
CA VAL A 121 -3.66 -11.75 7.42
C VAL A 121 -5.02 -11.11 7.74
N HIS A 122 -6.02 -11.34 6.91
CA HIS A 122 -7.37 -10.88 7.21
C HIS A 122 -8.02 -11.66 8.35
N GLU A 123 -7.95 -12.99 8.32
CA GLU A 123 -8.50 -13.85 9.37
C GLU A 123 -7.84 -13.60 10.73
N MET A 124 -6.52 -13.41 10.75
CA MET A 124 -5.77 -13.19 11.98
C MET A 124 -5.93 -11.78 12.55
N LEU A 125 -5.92 -10.75 11.70
CA LEU A 125 -5.69 -9.36 12.10
C LEU A 125 -6.68 -8.37 11.51
N GLY A 126 -7.57 -8.80 10.61
CA GLY A 126 -8.49 -7.93 9.90
C GLY A 126 -7.82 -7.04 8.84
N TRP A 127 -6.59 -7.33 8.46
CA TRP A 127 -5.91 -6.55 7.44
C TRP A 127 -6.54 -6.73 6.06
N HIS A 128 -6.39 -5.72 5.20
CA HIS A 128 -6.79 -5.83 3.80
C HIS A 128 -5.58 -6.03 2.88
N ALA A 129 -5.83 -6.55 1.69
CA ALA A 129 -4.85 -6.60 0.61
C ALA A 129 -4.84 -5.29 -0.17
N GLU A 130 -3.65 -4.73 -0.39
CA GLU A 130 -3.45 -3.55 -1.24
C GLU A 130 -2.71 -3.96 -2.50
N ILE A 131 -3.28 -3.69 -3.67
CA ILE A 131 -2.77 -4.16 -4.95
C ILE A 131 -2.22 -2.98 -5.78
N TYR A 132 -0.91 -3.00 -6.02
CA TYR A 132 -0.26 -2.07 -6.93
C TYR A 132 -0.04 -2.73 -8.29
N CYS A 133 -0.92 -2.47 -9.22
CA CYS A 133 -0.83 -3.01 -10.57
C CYS A 133 -1.44 -2.06 -11.61
N ASP A 134 -1.12 -2.30 -12.87
CA ASP A 134 -1.81 -1.66 -13.98
C ASP A 134 -3.15 -2.35 -14.22
N SER A 135 -4.24 -1.59 -14.22
CA SER A 135 -5.60 -2.12 -14.35
C SER A 135 -5.85 -2.87 -15.67
N ARG A 136 -5.02 -2.68 -16.69
CA ARG A 136 -5.07 -3.49 -17.92
C ARG A 136 -4.81 -4.97 -17.68
N HIS A 137 -4.06 -5.29 -16.61
CA HIS A 137 -3.68 -6.66 -16.23
C HIS A 137 -4.53 -7.24 -15.10
N LEU A 138 -5.46 -6.48 -14.52
CA LEU A 138 -6.34 -6.95 -13.44
C LEU A 138 -7.26 -8.11 -13.86
N GLY A 139 -7.51 -8.29 -15.16
CA GLY A 139 -8.35 -9.38 -15.65
C GLY A 139 -7.88 -10.78 -15.25
N GLU A 140 -6.56 -10.97 -15.18
CA GLU A 140 -5.94 -12.21 -14.72
C GLU A 140 -6.17 -12.47 -13.21
N LEU A 141 -6.43 -11.42 -12.46
CA LEU A 141 -6.65 -11.43 -11.01
C LEU A 141 -8.12 -11.29 -10.62
N GLU A 142 -9.02 -10.97 -11.55
CA GLU A 142 -10.42 -10.62 -11.24
C GLU A 142 -11.09 -11.65 -10.32
N THR A 143 -10.96 -12.93 -10.65
CA THR A 143 -11.56 -14.01 -9.87
C THR A 143 -10.97 -14.10 -8.45
N ALA A 144 -9.66 -13.94 -8.31
CA ALA A 144 -9.00 -13.96 -7.00
C ALA A 144 -9.42 -12.74 -6.17
N LEU A 145 -9.32 -11.55 -6.73
CA LEU A 145 -9.63 -10.29 -6.04
C LEU A 145 -11.09 -10.24 -5.53
N CYS A 146 -12.03 -10.78 -6.31
CA CYS A 146 -13.45 -10.82 -5.91
C CYS A 146 -13.75 -11.82 -4.78
N ARG A 147 -12.83 -12.74 -4.48
CA ARG A 147 -12.99 -13.71 -3.39
C ARG A 147 -12.35 -13.22 -2.10
N LEU A 148 -11.39 -12.30 -2.18
CA LEU A 148 -10.73 -11.77 -1.00
C LEU A 148 -11.68 -10.95 -0.14
N PRO A 149 -11.57 -11.06 1.19
CA PRO A 149 -12.51 -10.42 2.12
C PRO A 149 -12.42 -8.89 2.11
N ALA A 150 -11.23 -8.34 1.83
CA ALA A 150 -11.01 -6.90 1.76
C ALA A 150 -9.84 -6.57 0.82
N VAL A 151 -10.09 -5.77 -0.21
CA VAL A 151 -9.10 -5.39 -1.22
C VAL A 151 -9.17 -3.91 -1.53
N SER A 152 -8.01 -3.28 -1.73
CA SER A 152 -7.87 -1.97 -2.34
C SER A 152 -6.90 -2.00 -3.52
N ILE A 153 -7.17 -1.17 -4.54
CA ILE A 153 -6.30 -0.99 -5.71
C ILE A 153 -5.69 0.39 -5.66
N ASP A 154 -4.37 0.47 -5.83
CA ASP A 154 -3.62 1.72 -5.79
C ASP A 154 -3.87 2.59 -7.04
N HIS A 155 -3.80 3.91 -6.83
CA HIS A 155 -3.61 4.93 -7.87
C HIS A 155 -4.57 4.80 -9.06
N LEU A 156 -5.88 4.64 -8.80
CA LEU A 156 -6.91 4.51 -9.84
C LEU A 156 -6.59 3.41 -10.87
N GLY A 157 -5.79 2.40 -10.49
CA GLY A 157 -5.37 1.31 -11.37
C GLY A 157 -4.40 1.73 -12.47
N LEU A 158 -3.74 2.88 -12.36
CA LEU A 158 -2.66 3.38 -13.23
C LEU A 158 -2.99 3.56 -14.72
N SER A 159 -4.14 3.14 -15.23
CA SER A 159 -4.45 3.20 -16.65
C SER A 159 -5.92 3.49 -16.94
N LYS A 160 -6.15 4.46 -17.80
CA LYS A 160 -7.49 4.76 -18.33
C LYS A 160 -8.10 3.58 -19.10
N LYS A 161 -7.27 2.80 -19.79
CA LYS A 161 -7.74 1.64 -20.58
C LYS A 161 -8.29 0.52 -19.71
N GLY A 162 -7.86 0.42 -18.46
CA GLY A 162 -8.35 -0.58 -17.52
C GLY A 162 -9.61 -0.18 -16.75
N LEU A 163 -10.11 1.06 -16.89
CA LEU A 163 -11.29 1.56 -16.18
C LEU A 163 -12.53 0.66 -16.26
N PRO A 164 -12.91 0.08 -17.43
CA PRO A 164 -14.09 -0.79 -17.47
C PRO A 164 -13.99 -2.01 -16.54
N LEU A 165 -12.78 -2.58 -16.40
CA LEU A 165 -12.53 -3.67 -15.47
C LEU A 165 -12.52 -3.18 -14.03
N LEU A 166 -11.91 -2.02 -13.78
CA LEU A 166 -11.88 -1.43 -12.46
C LEU A 166 -13.29 -1.15 -11.92
N TYR A 167 -14.20 -0.61 -12.76
CA TYR A 167 -15.60 -0.41 -12.38
C TYR A 167 -16.30 -1.71 -11.99
N ARG A 168 -16.11 -2.78 -12.77
CA ARG A 168 -16.68 -4.10 -12.42
C ARG A 168 -16.17 -4.63 -11.08
N LEU A 169 -14.90 -4.41 -10.76
CA LEU A 169 -14.33 -4.79 -9.47
C LEU A 169 -14.91 -3.96 -8.32
N VAL A 170 -15.10 -2.65 -8.54
CA VAL A 170 -15.74 -1.77 -7.55
C VAL A 170 -17.19 -2.19 -7.28
N GLU A 171 -17.96 -2.55 -8.30
CA GLU A 171 -19.32 -3.09 -8.15
C GLU A 171 -19.36 -4.37 -7.31
N LYS A 172 -18.25 -5.11 -7.27
CA LYS A 172 -18.08 -6.33 -6.45
C LYS A 172 -17.46 -6.05 -5.07
N GLY A 173 -17.30 -4.78 -4.69
CA GLY A 173 -16.84 -4.37 -3.37
C GLY A 173 -15.33 -4.10 -3.24
N VAL A 174 -14.56 -4.23 -4.31
CA VAL A 174 -13.14 -3.83 -4.31
C VAL A 174 -13.04 -2.30 -4.19
N ARG A 175 -12.19 -1.82 -3.30
CA ARG A 175 -11.95 -0.39 -3.11
C ARG A 175 -10.85 0.11 -4.04
N VAL A 176 -10.85 1.41 -4.33
CA VAL A 176 -9.84 2.05 -5.16
C VAL A 176 -9.32 3.29 -4.46
N LYS A 177 -8.02 3.44 -4.35
CA LYS A 177 -7.40 4.66 -3.85
C LYS A 177 -7.40 5.72 -4.94
N ALA A 178 -8.05 6.85 -4.69
CA ALA A 178 -8.04 8.03 -5.54
C ALA A 178 -6.75 8.84 -5.29
N THR A 179 -5.61 8.22 -5.55
CA THR A 179 -4.26 8.77 -5.37
C THR A 179 -3.45 8.64 -6.64
N GLY A 180 -2.27 9.25 -6.73
CA GLY A 180 -1.36 9.09 -7.85
C GLY A 180 -1.92 9.60 -9.18
N PHE A 181 -2.68 10.68 -9.17
CA PHE A 181 -3.32 11.26 -10.36
C PHE A 181 -2.35 11.50 -11.52
N GLY A 182 -1.11 11.91 -11.24
CA GLY A 182 -0.07 12.08 -12.26
C GLY A 182 0.49 10.78 -12.84
N ARG A 183 0.06 9.61 -12.36
CA ARG A 183 0.50 8.29 -12.85
C ARG A 183 -0.50 7.65 -13.81
N VAL A 184 -1.70 8.19 -13.89
CA VAL A 184 -2.74 7.71 -14.80
C VAL A 184 -2.60 8.45 -16.10
N ASP A 185 -2.53 7.73 -17.23
CA ASP A 185 -2.49 8.31 -18.56
C ASP A 185 -3.87 8.86 -18.97
N PHE A 186 -4.30 9.89 -18.28
CA PHE A 186 -5.37 10.72 -18.80
C PHE A 186 -4.80 11.55 -19.94
N ALA A 187 -5.01 11.13 -21.18
CA ALA A 187 -4.78 12.00 -22.30
C ALA A 187 -5.67 13.24 -22.10
N VAL A 188 -5.03 14.37 -21.90
CA VAL A 188 -5.65 15.69 -21.92
C VAL A 188 -5.91 16.07 -23.37
#